data_08b9043a11c2d03c9802d107236ad30b
#
_entry.id   08b9043a11c2d03c9802d107236ad30b
#
_cell.length_a   1.000
_cell.length_b   1.000
_cell.length_c   1.000
_cell.angle_alpha   90.00
_cell.angle_beta   90.00
_cell.angle_gamma   90.00
#
_symmetry.space_group_name_H-M   'P 1'
#
loop_
_entity.id
_entity.type
_entity.pdbx_description
1 polymer ?
#
loop_
_entity_poly.entity_id
_entity_poly.type
_entity_poly.pdbx_seq_one_letter_code
_entity_poly.pdbx_strand_id
1 'polypeptide(L)'
;MLRRDAGAVLAVAATAVLALSFKEWSATLQSQNGSTVTGTATAQPAAGDSLIVGIRIKGARSGDTNPWHVHSGGCDSSGAVIGDPSRYAAMTIRADGAAETTARVKTLLTVGVPYSVNVHRSPSDMTVIACGNLRPVAGP
;
A
#
# COMPACT_ATOMS: atom_id res chain seq x y z
N MET A 1 38.68 61.35 -15.70
CA MET A 1 37.82 60.79 -14.61
C MET A 1 37.12 59.55 -15.15
N LEU A 2 37.64 58.36 -14.83
CA LEU A 2 36.98 57.08 -15.20
C LEU A 2 36.03 56.70 -14.04
N ARG A 3 34.73 56.63 -14.35
CA ARG A 3 33.73 56.03 -13.44
C ARG A 3 33.81 54.53 -13.58
N ARG A 4 34.10 53.84 -12.48
CA ARG A 4 33.96 52.38 -12.37
C ARG A 4 32.52 52.08 -11.97
N ASP A 5 31.78 51.58 -12.91
CA ASP A 5 30.45 51.02 -12.59
C ASP A 5 30.64 49.64 -11.94
N ALA A 6 30.33 49.59 -10.65
CA ALA A 6 30.30 48.34 -9.90
C ALA A 6 29.00 47.62 -10.22
N GLY A 7 29.07 46.63 -11.13
CA GLY A 7 27.95 45.73 -11.41
C GLY A 7 27.74 44.81 -10.20
N ALA A 8 26.60 44.97 -9.56
CA ALA A 8 26.16 44.07 -8.51
C ALA A 8 25.73 42.73 -9.16
N VAL A 9 26.50 41.67 -8.92
CA VAL A 9 26.12 40.33 -9.31
C VAL A 9 25.11 39.80 -8.27
N LEU A 10 23.84 39.73 -8.65
CA LEU A 10 22.84 39.02 -7.85
C LEU A 10 23.10 37.52 -7.95
N ALA A 11 23.59 36.93 -6.86
CA ALA A 11 23.67 35.48 -6.75
C ALA A 11 22.26 34.94 -6.45
N VAL A 12 21.64 34.31 -7.45
CA VAL A 12 20.39 33.57 -7.25
C VAL A 12 20.74 32.25 -6.55
N ALA A 13 20.42 32.15 -5.26
CA ALA A 13 20.54 30.88 -4.53
C ALA A 13 19.45 29.93 -5.03
N ALA A 14 19.85 28.91 -5.82
CA ALA A 14 18.95 27.82 -6.19
C ALA A 14 18.72 26.95 -4.95
N THR A 15 17.54 27.05 -4.32
CA THR A 15 17.09 26.11 -3.29
C THR A 15 16.77 24.79 -3.97
N ALA A 16 17.63 23.79 -3.81
CA ALA A 16 17.34 22.43 -4.21
C ALA A 16 16.23 21.87 -3.31
N VAL A 17 15.02 21.71 -3.87
CA VAL A 17 13.94 20.97 -3.21
C VAL A 17 14.29 19.50 -3.32
N LEU A 18 14.69 18.84 -2.21
CA LEU A 18 14.81 17.41 -2.15
C LEU A 18 13.40 16.82 -2.28
N ALA A 19 13.10 16.22 -3.45
CA ALA A 19 11.90 15.42 -3.61
C ALA A 19 12.05 14.15 -2.76
N LEU A 20 11.16 13.96 -1.77
CA LEU A 20 11.06 12.71 -1.03
C LEU A 20 10.53 11.63 -1.98
N SER A 21 11.39 10.68 -2.35
CA SER A 21 10.98 9.50 -3.11
C SER A 21 10.41 8.46 -2.16
N PHE A 22 9.11 8.23 -2.25
CA PHE A 22 8.46 7.11 -1.57
C PHE A 22 8.64 5.86 -2.42
N LYS A 23 9.42 4.90 -1.92
CA LYS A 23 9.72 3.64 -2.62
C LYS A 23 8.83 2.49 -2.19
N GLU A 24 8.12 2.65 -1.11
CA GLU A 24 7.33 1.59 -0.49
C GLU A 24 6.14 2.16 0.25
N TRP A 25 5.09 1.36 0.32
CA TRP A 25 3.91 1.59 1.17
C TRP A 25 3.79 0.43 2.12
N SER A 26 3.35 0.68 3.34
CA SER A 26 3.13 -0.36 4.35
C SER A 26 1.80 -0.18 5.06
N ALA A 27 1.25 -1.29 5.54
CA ALA A 27 0.06 -1.33 6.36
C ALA A 27 0.21 -2.38 7.46
N THR A 28 -0.28 -2.05 8.66
CA THR A 28 -0.55 -3.03 9.71
C THR A 28 -2.03 -3.39 9.65
N LEU A 29 -2.32 -4.68 9.49
CA LEU A 29 -3.69 -5.19 9.41
C LEU A 29 -4.22 -5.46 10.82
N GLN A 30 -5.32 -4.80 11.15
CA GLN A 30 -6.04 -4.99 12.41
C GLN A 30 -7.27 -5.87 12.17
N SER A 31 -7.57 -6.75 13.13
CA SER A 31 -8.76 -7.59 13.07
C SER A 31 -10.04 -6.76 13.07
N GLN A 32 -11.03 -7.21 12.31
CA GLN A 32 -12.35 -6.58 12.21
C GLN A 32 -13.45 -7.63 12.29
N ASN A 33 -14.66 -7.18 12.62
CA ASN A 33 -15.88 -7.99 12.65
C ASN A 33 -15.75 -9.27 13.48
N GLY A 34 -15.11 -9.15 14.65
CA GLY A 34 -14.96 -10.26 15.60
C GLY A 34 -13.94 -11.31 15.21
N SER A 35 -13.12 -11.05 14.17
CA SER A 35 -12.07 -11.98 13.76
C SER A 35 -10.82 -11.88 14.65
N THR A 36 -9.94 -12.85 14.51
CA THR A 36 -8.61 -12.89 15.14
C THR A 36 -7.48 -12.67 14.13
N VAL A 37 -7.82 -12.35 12.88
CA VAL A 37 -6.86 -12.18 11.80
C VAL A 37 -6.15 -10.84 11.93
N THR A 38 -4.83 -10.87 11.94
CA THR A 38 -3.95 -9.71 11.89
C THR A 38 -2.83 -9.93 10.87
N GLY A 39 -2.09 -8.90 10.54
CA GLY A 39 -0.98 -9.07 9.61
C GLY A 39 -0.33 -7.77 9.18
N THR A 40 0.38 -7.85 8.08
CA THR A 40 1.05 -6.73 7.43
C THR A 40 0.90 -6.81 5.92
N ALA A 41 0.96 -5.66 5.27
CA ALA A 41 1.05 -5.59 3.83
C ALA A 41 2.08 -4.54 3.42
N THR A 42 2.71 -4.77 2.27
CA THR A 42 3.62 -3.83 1.64
C THR A 42 3.22 -3.65 0.18
N ALA A 43 3.48 -2.49 -0.38
CA ALA A 43 3.26 -2.24 -1.80
C ALA A 43 4.43 -1.44 -2.36
N GLN A 44 4.98 -1.90 -3.48
CA GLN A 44 6.16 -1.30 -4.11
C GLN A 44 5.89 -1.06 -5.58
N PRO A 45 6.22 0.14 -6.11
CA PRO A 45 6.21 0.38 -7.53
C PRO A 45 7.15 -0.59 -8.27
N ALA A 46 6.72 -1.03 -9.44
CA ALA A 46 7.46 -1.94 -10.29
C ALA A 46 7.39 -1.47 -11.76
N ALA A 47 8.21 -2.07 -12.63
CA ALA A 47 8.27 -1.72 -14.03
C ALA A 47 6.89 -1.81 -14.72
N GLY A 48 6.65 -0.93 -15.71
CA GLY A 48 5.43 -0.91 -16.50
C GLY A 48 4.21 -0.37 -15.74
N ASP A 49 4.41 0.68 -14.94
CA ASP A 49 3.35 1.32 -14.14
C ASP A 49 2.56 0.29 -13.31
N SER A 50 3.28 -0.63 -12.72
CA SER A 50 2.74 -1.72 -11.91
C SER A 50 3.09 -1.52 -10.44
N LEU A 51 2.32 -2.18 -9.59
CA LEU A 51 2.52 -2.26 -8.16
C LEU A 51 2.66 -3.74 -7.78
N ILE A 52 3.68 -4.08 -7.01
CA ILE A 52 3.79 -5.38 -6.36
C ILE A 52 3.31 -5.21 -4.93
N VAL A 53 2.28 -5.94 -4.57
CA VAL A 53 1.72 -5.92 -3.21
C VAL A 53 1.98 -7.27 -2.57
N GLY A 54 2.63 -7.26 -1.41
CA GLY A 54 2.80 -8.43 -0.56
C GLY A 54 1.88 -8.35 0.66
N ILE A 55 1.32 -9.46 1.06
CA ILE A 55 0.50 -9.58 2.28
C ILE A 55 0.93 -10.81 3.08
N ARG A 56 0.93 -10.66 4.39
CA ARG A 56 1.18 -11.74 5.35
C ARG A 56 0.18 -11.62 6.47
N ILE A 57 -0.53 -12.72 6.76
CA ILE A 57 -1.53 -12.78 7.84
C ILE A 57 -1.26 -13.94 8.79
N LYS A 58 -1.81 -13.82 9.99
CA LYS A 58 -1.86 -14.86 11.02
C LYS A 58 -3.19 -14.82 11.76
N GLY A 59 -3.48 -15.85 12.54
CA GLY A 59 -4.69 -15.93 13.35
C GLY A 59 -5.95 -16.28 12.55
N ALA A 60 -5.76 -16.74 11.29
CA ALA A 60 -6.86 -17.26 10.48
C ALA A 60 -7.12 -18.75 10.78
N ARG A 61 -8.29 -19.24 10.37
CA ARG A 61 -8.64 -20.64 10.54
C ARG A 61 -7.94 -21.48 9.48
N SER A 62 -7.25 -22.53 9.92
CA SER A 62 -6.57 -23.48 9.03
C SER A 62 -7.52 -24.05 7.98
N GLY A 63 -7.07 -24.11 6.74
CA GLY A 63 -7.81 -24.62 5.60
C GLY A 63 -8.78 -23.64 4.96
N ASP A 64 -9.02 -22.48 5.55
CA ASP A 64 -9.86 -21.44 4.95
C ASP A 64 -9.18 -20.85 3.70
N THR A 65 -10.00 -20.27 2.83
CA THR A 65 -9.57 -19.47 1.69
C THR A 65 -10.03 -18.04 1.91
N ASN A 66 -9.08 -17.12 2.07
CA ASN A 66 -9.36 -15.72 2.33
C ASN A 66 -8.98 -14.86 1.12
N PRO A 67 -9.96 -14.29 0.41
CA PRO A 67 -9.71 -13.25 -0.59
C PRO A 67 -9.15 -11.99 0.07
N TRP A 68 -8.39 -11.24 -0.68
CA TRP A 68 -7.84 -9.97 -0.24
C TRP A 68 -7.64 -9.01 -1.41
N HIS A 69 -7.70 -7.72 -1.15
CA HIS A 69 -7.51 -6.69 -2.18
C HIS A 69 -6.94 -5.40 -1.57
N VAL A 70 -6.31 -4.60 -2.43
CA VAL A 70 -6.11 -3.18 -2.17
C VAL A 70 -7.35 -2.43 -2.64
N HIS A 71 -7.82 -1.51 -1.81
CA HIS A 71 -8.99 -0.66 -2.10
C HIS A 71 -8.60 0.81 -2.08
N SER A 72 -9.31 1.62 -2.85
CA SER A 72 -9.36 3.07 -2.64
C SER A 72 -10.07 3.38 -1.33
N GLY A 73 -9.71 4.48 -0.68
CA GLY A 73 -10.24 4.82 0.64
C GLY A 73 -9.55 4.08 1.78
N GLY A 74 -9.76 4.60 2.98
CA GLY A 74 -9.26 3.98 4.21
C GLY A 74 -10.13 2.84 4.72
N CYS A 75 -9.73 2.19 5.80
CA CYS A 75 -10.50 1.11 6.44
C CYS A 75 -11.90 1.53 6.88
N ASP A 76 -12.11 2.81 7.20
CA ASP A 76 -13.41 3.35 7.60
C ASP A 76 -14.39 3.48 6.43
N SER A 77 -13.88 3.56 5.20
CA SER A 77 -14.69 3.81 4.00
C SER A 77 -13.98 3.25 2.76
N SER A 78 -13.76 1.94 2.75
CA SER A 78 -13.16 1.25 1.60
C SER A 78 -14.04 1.37 0.37
N GLY A 79 -13.45 1.82 -0.72
CA GLY A 79 -14.09 1.98 -2.03
C GLY A 79 -13.80 0.82 -2.97
N ALA A 80 -13.63 1.13 -4.24
CA ALA A 80 -13.37 0.13 -5.28
C ALA A 80 -12.01 -0.56 -5.10
N VAL A 81 -11.91 -1.79 -5.60
CA VAL A 81 -10.63 -2.50 -5.70
C VAL A 81 -9.71 -1.76 -6.66
N ILE A 82 -8.44 -1.64 -6.28
CA ILE A 82 -7.41 -1.04 -7.12
C ILE A 82 -6.89 -2.08 -8.12
N GLY A 83 -6.93 -1.73 -9.40
CA GLY A 83 -6.52 -2.62 -10.49
C GLY A 83 -7.51 -3.76 -10.75
N ASP A 84 -7.05 -4.80 -11.43
CA ASP A 84 -7.88 -5.97 -11.74
C ASP A 84 -7.99 -6.89 -10.53
N PRO A 85 -9.21 -7.12 -9.98
CA PRO A 85 -9.42 -8.00 -8.82
C PRO A 85 -8.88 -9.42 -9.01
N SER A 86 -8.88 -9.94 -10.24
CA SER A 86 -8.39 -11.30 -10.55
C SER A 86 -6.88 -11.47 -10.32
N ARG A 87 -6.14 -10.38 -10.16
CA ARG A 87 -4.70 -10.42 -9.89
C ARG A 87 -4.37 -10.71 -8.43
N TYR A 88 -5.34 -10.60 -7.54
CA TYR A 88 -5.17 -10.90 -6.11
C TYR A 88 -5.57 -12.35 -5.85
N ALA A 89 -4.61 -13.28 -5.94
CA ALA A 89 -4.88 -14.67 -5.62
C ALA A 89 -5.27 -14.81 -4.14
N ALA A 90 -6.42 -15.45 -3.89
CA ALA A 90 -6.87 -15.72 -2.52
C ALA A 90 -5.86 -16.57 -1.76
N MET A 91 -5.74 -16.31 -0.46
CA MET A 91 -4.83 -17.04 0.40
C MET A 91 -5.46 -18.33 0.91
N THR A 92 -4.76 -19.46 0.78
CA THR A 92 -5.09 -20.70 1.48
C THR A 92 -4.34 -20.74 2.80
N ILE A 93 -5.06 -20.89 3.90
CA ILE A 93 -4.51 -20.78 5.25
C ILE A 93 -3.85 -22.10 5.65
N ARG A 94 -2.59 -22.01 6.04
CA ARG A 94 -1.79 -23.14 6.53
C ARG A 94 -2.30 -23.67 7.88
N ALA A 95 -1.78 -24.82 8.30
CA ALA A 95 -2.11 -25.44 9.57
C ALA A 95 -1.82 -24.55 10.80
N ASP A 96 -0.86 -23.64 10.69
CA ASP A 96 -0.49 -22.68 11.75
C ASP A 96 -1.38 -21.41 11.77
N GLY A 97 -2.38 -21.32 10.89
CA GLY A 97 -3.27 -20.16 10.79
C GLY A 97 -2.67 -18.99 10.04
N ALA A 98 -1.55 -19.16 9.39
CA ALA A 98 -0.86 -18.13 8.64
C ALA A 98 -0.96 -18.35 7.12
N ALA A 99 -0.83 -17.27 6.38
CA ALA A 99 -0.67 -17.27 4.93
C ALA A 99 0.09 -16.04 4.47
N GLU A 100 0.69 -16.14 3.29
CA GLU A 100 1.34 -15.04 2.62
C GLU A 100 1.22 -15.21 1.10
N THR A 101 1.10 -14.11 0.39
CA THR A 101 1.05 -14.10 -1.07
C THR A 101 1.43 -12.73 -1.59
N THR A 102 1.59 -12.64 -2.90
CA THR A 102 1.85 -11.39 -3.60
C THR A 102 0.89 -11.24 -4.78
N ALA A 103 0.61 -9.99 -5.14
CA ALA A 103 -0.12 -9.63 -6.34
C ALA A 103 0.69 -8.60 -7.14
N ARG A 104 0.61 -8.68 -8.46
CA ARG A 104 1.08 -7.64 -9.36
C ARG A 104 -0.11 -7.02 -10.07
N VAL A 105 -0.37 -5.75 -9.81
CA VAL A 105 -1.49 -5.02 -10.40
C VAL A 105 -0.98 -3.85 -11.22
N LYS A 106 -1.63 -3.57 -12.34
CA LYS A 106 -1.24 -2.47 -13.22
C LYS A 106 -1.87 -1.17 -12.73
N THR A 107 -1.20 -0.56 -11.78
CA THR A 107 -1.55 0.74 -11.19
C THR A 107 -0.38 1.27 -10.38
N LEU A 108 -0.46 2.54 -10.02
CA LEU A 108 0.44 3.18 -9.05
C LEU A 108 -0.41 3.83 -7.96
N LEU A 109 0.14 3.94 -6.75
CA LEU A 109 -0.48 4.68 -5.66
C LEU A 109 0.02 6.12 -5.65
N THR A 110 -0.87 7.04 -5.29
CA THR A 110 -0.57 8.47 -5.21
C THR A 110 -0.48 8.90 -3.75
N VAL A 111 0.61 9.56 -3.38
CA VAL A 111 0.78 10.12 -2.03
C VAL A 111 -0.33 11.15 -1.75
N GLY A 112 -0.90 11.08 -0.55
CA GLY A 112 -2.02 11.93 -0.15
C GLY A 112 -3.41 11.38 -0.48
N VAL A 113 -3.48 10.30 -1.27
CA VAL A 113 -4.72 9.57 -1.53
C VAL A 113 -4.81 8.38 -0.57
N PRO A 114 -5.94 8.19 0.14
CA PRO A 114 -6.08 7.06 1.07
C PRO A 114 -6.29 5.74 0.31
N TYR A 115 -5.64 4.70 0.80
CA TYR A 115 -5.78 3.32 0.35
C TYR A 115 -5.78 2.38 1.55
N SER A 116 -6.42 1.23 1.40
CA SER A 116 -6.45 0.19 2.42
C SER A 116 -6.25 -1.20 1.82
N VAL A 117 -5.79 -2.13 2.65
CA VAL A 117 -5.73 -3.56 2.31
C VAL A 117 -6.77 -4.26 3.16
N ASN A 118 -7.71 -4.94 2.51
CA ASN A 118 -8.76 -5.70 3.16
C ASN A 118 -8.55 -7.20 2.96
N VAL A 119 -8.77 -7.97 4.02
CA VAL A 119 -8.88 -9.42 3.99
C VAL A 119 -10.33 -9.78 4.23
N HIS A 120 -10.88 -10.67 3.40
CA HIS A 120 -12.29 -11.08 3.43
C HIS A 120 -12.45 -12.49 4.00
N ARG A 121 -13.62 -12.77 4.56
CA ARG A 121 -13.90 -14.03 5.28
C ARG A 121 -13.81 -15.25 4.38
N SER A 122 -14.42 -15.21 3.20
CA SER A 122 -14.39 -16.30 2.24
C SER A 122 -14.77 -15.81 0.84
N PRO A 123 -14.59 -16.60 -0.22
CA PRO A 123 -15.05 -16.23 -1.57
C PRO A 123 -16.55 -15.98 -1.68
N SER A 124 -17.35 -16.58 -0.80
CA SER A 124 -18.81 -16.40 -0.75
C SER A 124 -19.28 -15.40 0.30
N ASP A 125 -18.39 -14.94 1.16
CA ASP A 125 -18.69 -13.94 2.20
C ASP A 125 -17.56 -12.92 2.27
N MET A 126 -17.80 -11.77 1.65
CA MET A 126 -16.82 -10.68 1.51
C MET A 126 -16.77 -9.75 2.73
N THR A 127 -17.31 -10.17 3.86
CA THR A 127 -17.13 -9.45 5.13
C THR A 127 -15.65 -9.25 5.41
N VAL A 128 -15.25 -8.02 5.70
CA VAL A 128 -13.87 -7.69 6.04
C VAL A 128 -13.53 -8.25 7.42
N ILE A 129 -12.50 -9.08 7.49
CA ILE A 129 -12.02 -9.69 8.75
C ILE A 129 -10.68 -9.10 9.22
N ALA A 130 -9.95 -8.40 8.36
CA ALA A 130 -8.81 -7.59 8.72
C ALA A 130 -8.65 -6.44 7.71
N CYS A 131 -8.19 -5.29 8.20
CA CYS A 131 -7.94 -4.12 7.37
C CYS A 131 -6.74 -3.32 7.89
N GLY A 132 -5.98 -2.74 6.98
CA GLY A 132 -4.90 -1.82 7.28
C GLY A 132 -4.81 -0.69 6.27
N ASN A 133 -4.59 0.53 6.75
CA ASN A 133 -4.36 1.69 5.89
C ASN A 133 -2.94 1.67 5.34
N LEU A 134 -2.80 1.71 4.02
CA LEU A 134 -1.51 1.86 3.36
C LEU A 134 -0.97 3.27 3.55
N ARG A 135 0.26 3.37 4.01
CA ARG A 135 0.97 4.63 4.20
C ARG A 135 2.31 4.59 3.48
N PRO A 136 2.70 5.68 2.81
CA PRO A 136 4.00 5.74 2.17
C PRO A 136 5.11 5.69 3.23
N VAL A 137 6.15 4.91 2.93
CA VAL A 137 7.37 4.83 3.73
C VAL A 137 8.44 5.65 3.02
N ALA A 138 9.05 6.60 3.75
CA ALA A 138 10.15 7.39 3.19
C ALA A 138 11.34 6.47 2.89
N GLY A 139 11.86 6.57 1.66
CA GLY A 139 13.11 5.91 1.30
C GLY A 139 14.31 6.55 2.01
N PRO A 140 15.42 5.81 2.15
CA PRO A 140 16.66 6.35 2.68
C PRO A 140 17.23 7.48 1.81
#